data_f79592f72f6e6675a00079e92349cb19
#
_entry.id   f79592f72f6e6675a00079e92349cb19
#
_cell.length_a   1.000
_cell.length_b   1.000
_cell.length_c   1.000
_cell.angle_alpha   90.00
_cell.angle_beta   90.00
_cell.angle_gamma   90.00
#
_symmetry.space_group_name_H-M   'P 1'
#
loop_
_entity.id
_entity.type
_entity.pdbx_description
1 polymer ?
#
loop_
_entity_poly.entity_id
_entity_poly.type
_entity_poly.pdbx_seq_one_letter_code
_entity_poly.pdbx_strand_id
1 'polypeptide(L)'
;RLISLVLVLMLVMTAGCGKKSTTKKLKTEDLDETTLQGMAKDITKEMSLKNKIGQLFMVSVYQLDEAESKNQTSVTSQMKKTLKKYPAGGVIMFAKNINTPDQTKKMTDELQDASYIPLFMAVDEEGGQVSRVASNPKMKMTAYPSAQEVGRTYNDKKIAQMGKTQGKELKELGFNMNLAPVADVLTNKNNTEIGDRSFGTDSKKVANIITTLVKNMQKQQISA
;
A
#
# COMPACT_ATOMS: atom_id res chain seq x y z
N ARG A 1 4.83 -8.51 11.48
CA ARG A 1 5.66 -8.98 12.64
C ARG A 1 5.21 -8.37 13.96
N LEU A 2 4.83 -7.09 14.02
CA LEU A 2 4.36 -6.47 15.27
C LEU A 2 3.05 -7.09 15.76
N ILE A 3 2.11 -7.32 14.87
CA ILE A 3 0.83 -8.00 15.19
C ILE A 3 1.10 -9.43 15.67
N SER A 4 2.10 -10.11 15.09
CA SER A 4 2.55 -11.43 15.59
C SER A 4 3.20 -11.33 16.96
N LEU A 5 3.92 -10.25 17.28
CA LEU A 5 4.59 -10.06 18.57
C LEU A 5 3.57 -9.73 19.67
N VAL A 6 2.56 -8.89 19.38
CA VAL A 6 1.47 -8.56 20.32
C VAL A 6 0.60 -9.78 20.60
N LEU A 7 0.31 -10.61 19.59
CA LEU A 7 -0.40 -11.88 19.78
C LEU A 7 0.40 -12.89 20.61
N VAL A 8 1.72 -12.95 20.43
CA VAL A 8 2.60 -13.79 21.27
C VAL A 8 2.68 -13.26 22.70
N LEU A 9 2.68 -11.95 22.93
CA LEU A 9 2.72 -11.36 24.27
C LEU A 9 1.39 -11.57 25.04
N MET A 10 0.24 -11.47 24.37
CA MET A 10 -1.06 -11.77 25.01
C MET A 10 -1.22 -13.24 25.37
N LEU A 11 -0.63 -14.17 24.61
CA LEU A 11 -0.65 -15.60 24.93
C LEU A 11 0.24 -16.00 26.12
N VAL A 12 1.31 -15.25 26.39
CA VAL A 12 2.21 -15.53 27.53
C VAL A 12 1.57 -15.10 28.86
N MET A 13 0.65 -14.14 28.87
CA MET A 13 -0.02 -13.69 30.11
C MET A 13 -1.15 -14.62 30.59
N THR A 14 -1.61 -15.58 29.79
CA THR A 14 -2.67 -16.53 30.18
C THR A 14 -2.16 -17.93 30.52
N ALA A 15 -0.86 -18.19 30.49
CA ALA A 15 -0.27 -19.50 30.78
C ALA A 15 0.08 -19.69 32.27
N GLY A 16 -0.93 -19.58 33.11
CA GLY A 16 -0.89 -20.15 34.47
C GLY A 16 -1.76 -21.41 34.50
N CYS A 17 -1.11 -22.58 34.66
CA CYS A 17 -1.66 -23.94 34.79
C CYS A 17 -1.94 -24.76 33.56
N GLY A 18 -1.06 -25.66 33.29
CA GLY A 18 -1.13 -27.01 32.76
C GLY A 18 -2.28 -27.44 31.84
N LYS A 19 -2.12 -27.24 30.53
CA LYS A 19 -2.60 -28.16 29.48
C LYS A 19 -1.86 -27.78 28.18
N LYS A 20 -1.33 -28.76 27.44
CA LYS A 20 -0.75 -28.55 26.10
C LYS A 20 -1.79 -27.88 25.20
N SER A 21 -1.71 -26.57 25.05
CA SER A 21 -2.51 -25.79 24.14
C SER A 21 -1.80 -25.77 22.80
N THR A 22 -2.38 -26.40 21.81
CA THR A 22 -2.05 -26.20 20.38
C THR A 22 -2.44 -24.76 20.02
N THR A 23 -1.50 -23.85 20.09
CA THR A 23 -1.69 -22.44 19.72
C THR A 23 -1.92 -22.32 18.22
N LYS A 24 -3.18 -22.24 17.81
CA LYS A 24 -3.55 -21.85 16.46
C LYS A 24 -3.13 -20.38 16.30
N LYS A 25 -2.16 -20.10 15.40
CA LYS A 25 -1.81 -18.71 15.05
C LYS A 25 -3.04 -18.04 14.47
N LEU A 26 -3.67 -17.14 15.19
CA LEU A 26 -4.71 -16.26 14.66
C LEU A 26 -4.09 -15.39 13.57
N LYS A 27 -4.70 -15.40 12.39
CA LYS A 27 -4.35 -14.47 11.32
C LYS A 27 -5.19 -13.21 11.49
N THR A 28 -4.65 -12.05 11.16
CA THR A 28 -5.37 -10.77 11.23
C THR A 28 -6.63 -10.75 10.37
N GLU A 29 -6.65 -11.52 9.29
CA GLU A 29 -7.81 -11.70 8.41
C GLU A 29 -8.98 -12.47 9.05
N ASP A 30 -8.73 -13.16 10.21
CA ASP A 30 -9.74 -13.87 10.99
C ASP A 30 -10.35 -13.02 12.12
N LEU A 31 -9.91 -11.75 12.26
CA LEU A 31 -10.37 -10.83 13.31
C LEU A 31 -11.49 -9.91 12.77
N ASP A 32 -12.51 -9.71 13.60
CA ASP A 32 -13.54 -8.73 13.29
C ASP A 32 -13.04 -7.28 13.43
N GLU A 33 -13.76 -6.36 12.81
CA GLU A 33 -13.44 -4.93 12.79
C GLU A 33 -13.30 -4.33 14.20
N THR A 34 -14.16 -4.72 15.14
CA THR A 34 -14.15 -4.21 16.52
C THR A 34 -12.87 -4.61 17.25
N THR A 35 -12.46 -5.87 17.08
CA THR A 35 -11.21 -6.40 17.62
C THR A 35 -9.99 -5.68 17.03
N LEU A 36 -9.97 -5.46 15.71
CA LEU A 36 -8.88 -4.73 15.05
C LEU A 36 -8.79 -3.27 15.53
N GLN A 37 -9.92 -2.58 15.68
CA GLN A 37 -9.98 -1.22 16.21
C GLN A 37 -9.51 -1.15 17.67
N GLY A 38 -9.88 -2.12 18.50
CA GLY A 38 -9.41 -2.24 19.88
C GLY A 38 -7.88 -2.38 19.93
N MET A 39 -7.32 -3.29 19.16
CA MET A 39 -5.87 -3.50 19.08
C MET A 39 -5.13 -2.25 18.58
N ALA A 40 -5.65 -1.57 17.56
CA ALA A 40 -5.06 -0.33 17.04
C ALA A 40 -5.07 0.78 18.10
N LYS A 41 -6.15 0.90 18.88
CA LYS A 41 -6.27 1.86 19.98
C LYS A 41 -5.25 1.58 21.08
N ASP A 42 -5.08 0.32 21.48
CA ASP A 42 -4.13 -0.08 22.50
C ASP A 42 -2.68 0.16 22.05
N ILE A 43 -2.32 -0.23 20.84
CA ILE A 43 -1.01 0.06 20.24
C ILE A 43 -0.76 1.57 20.24
N THR A 44 -1.74 2.34 19.76
CA THR A 44 -1.62 3.81 19.68
C THR A 44 -1.45 4.44 21.05
N LYS A 45 -2.11 3.92 22.09
CA LYS A 45 -1.99 4.41 23.47
C LYS A 45 -0.56 4.27 24.00
N GLU A 46 0.09 3.14 23.72
CA GLU A 46 1.45 2.84 24.16
C GLU A 46 2.54 3.55 23.35
N MET A 47 2.21 4.11 22.18
CA MET A 47 3.16 4.82 21.33
C MET A 47 3.61 6.14 21.96
N SER A 48 4.91 6.46 21.86
CA SER A 48 5.43 7.79 22.18
C SER A 48 4.83 8.86 21.24
N LEU A 49 4.79 10.11 21.69
CA LEU A 49 4.32 11.22 20.84
C LEU A 49 5.09 11.30 19.51
N LYS A 50 6.41 11.08 19.55
CA LYS A 50 7.26 11.04 18.36
C LYS A 50 6.79 9.96 17.36
N ASN A 51 6.50 8.77 17.85
CA ASN A 51 6.02 7.67 17.00
C ASN A 51 4.63 8.00 16.43
N LYS A 52 3.73 8.55 17.26
CA LYS A 52 2.40 8.98 16.79
C LYS A 52 2.49 9.99 15.65
N ILE A 53 3.35 11.02 15.82
CA ILE A 53 3.58 12.03 14.79
C ILE A 53 4.18 11.38 13.54
N GLY A 54 5.20 10.52 13.69
CA GLY A 54 5.83 9.84 12.56
C GLY A 54 4.85 9.02 11.72
N GLN A 55 3.87 8.38 12.36
CA GLN A 55 2.85 7.58 11.65
C GLN A 55 1.92 8.41 10.76
N LEU A 56 1.90 9.74 10.91
CA LEU A 56 1.11 10.63 10.03
C LEU A 56 1.83 10.97 8.73
N PHE A 57 3.10 10.58 8.57
CA PHE A 57 3.90 10.91 7.40
C PHE A 57 4.11 9.70 6.51
N MET A 58 3.89 9.91 5.21
CA MET A 58 4.40 9.08 4.15
C MET A 58 5.54 9.83 3.47
N VAL A 59 6.70 9.18 3.35
CA VAL A 59 7.92 9.79 2.80
C VAL A 59 8.34 9.06 1.53
N SER A 60 9.01 9.77 0.63
CA SER A 60 9.63 9.12 -0.54
C SER A 60 10.94 8.42 -0.13
N VAL A 61 11.36 7.45 -0.94
CA VAL A 61 12.65 6.77 -0.76
C VAL A 61 13.81 7.79 -0.66
N TYR A 62 13.79 8.84 -1.48
CA TYR A 62 14.79 9.90 -1.48
C TYR A 62 14.91 10.61 -0.13
N GLN A 63 13.80 10.86 0.56
CA GLN A 63 13.81 11.55 1.86
C GLN A 63 14.41 10.70 3.00
N LEU A 64 14.58 9.41 2.78
CA LEU A 64 15.25 8.53 3.73
C LEU A 64 16.78 8.63 3.67
N ASP A 65 17.31 9.02 2.52
CA ASP A 65 18.76 9.23 2.30
C ASP A 65 18.98 10.27 1.19
N GLU A 66 19.03 11.54 1.58
CA GLU A 66 19.14 12.67 0.64
C GLU A 66 20.53 12.79 0.00
N ALA A 67 21.56 12.13 0.57
CA ALA A 67 22.90 12.09 0.00
C ALA A 67 22.99 11.22 -1.25
N GLU A 68 22.04 10.29 -1.40
CA GLU A 68 21.98 9.36 -2.52
C GLU A 68 21.10 9.89 -3.68
N SER A 69 21.23 9.26 -4.83
CA SER A 69 20.41 9.60 -6.00
C SER A 69 18.93 9.35 -5.78
N LYS A 70 18.06 10.18 -6.38
CA LYS A 70 16.61 9.93 -6.49
C LYS A 70 16.26 8.59 -7.17
N ASN A 71 17.22 8.00 -7.90
CA ASN A 71 17.07 6.72 -8.61
C ASN A 71 17.49 5.52 -7.75
N GLN A 72 17.47 5.65 -6.43
CA GLN A 72 17.87 4.59 -5.53
C GLN A 72 16.99 3.33 -5.70
N THR A 73 17.64 2.20 -5.95
CA THR A 73 16.99 0.90 -6.17
C THR A 73 17.38 -0.15 -5.11
N SER A 74 18.06 0.29 -4.04
CA SER A 74 18.44 -0.56 -2.91
C SER A 74 18.33 0.21 -1.60
N VAL A 75 18.18 -0.50 -0.49
CA VAL A 75 18.07 0.12 0.84
C VAL A 75 19.46 0.33 1.41
N THR A 76 19.79 1.60 1.71
CA THR A 76 21.08 1.95 2.31
C THR A 76 21.07 1.81 3.83
N SER A 77 22.25 1.80 4.43
CA SER A 77 22.37 1.85 5.90
C SER A 77 21.83 3.15 6.48
N GLN A 78 21.91 4.25 5.72
CA GLN A 78 21.34 5.54 6.14
C GLN A 78 19.82 5.52 6.16
N MET A 79 19.15 4.95 5.14
CA MET A 79 17.70 4.76 5.13
C MET A 79 17.21 4.01 6.37
N LYS A 80 17.90 2.92 6.74
CA LYS A 80 17.60 2.14 7.95
C LYS A 80 17.76 2.96 9.24
N LYS A 81 18.80 3.80 9.31
CA LYS A 81 19.01 4.72 10.45
C LYS A 81 17.92 5.80 10.51
N THR A 82 17.54 6.36 9.35
CA THR A 82 16.50 7.39 9.24
C THR A 82 15.15 6.86 9.71
N LEU A 83 14.72 5.68 9.25
CA LEU A 83 13.46 5.04 9.67
C LEU A 83 13.44 4.72 11.17
N LYS A 84 14.57 4.29 11.77
CA LYS A 84 14.68 4.10 13.22
C LYS A 84 14.59 5.41 14.00
N LYS A 85 15.20 6.47 13.48
CA LYS A 85 15.21 7.79 14.12
C LYS A 85 13.87 8.51 13.95
N TYR A 86 13.23 8.38 12.79
CA TYR A 86 11.97 9.02 12.42
C TYR A 86 11.01 7.96 11.87
N PRO A 87 10.21 7.33 12.73
CA PRO A 87 9.38 6.18 12.36
C PRO A 87 8.17 6.62 11.54
N ALA A 88 8.36 6.79 10.23
CA ALA A 88 7.31 7.14 9.29
C ALA A 88 6.20 6.09 9.25
N GLY A 89 4.97 6.51 8.90
CA GLY A 89 3.83 5.61 8.70
C GLY A 89 3.88 4.89 7.35
N GLY A 90 4.55 5.49 6.36
CA GLY A 90 4.68 4.86 5.04
C GLY A 90 5.84 5.36 4.22
N VAL A 91 6.14 4.60 3.17
CA VAL A 91 7.12 4.95 2.15
C VAL A 91 6.47 4.81 0.78
N ILE A 92 6.56 5.86 -0.04
CA ILE A 92 6.13 5.84 -1.44
C ILE A 92 7.31 5.60 -2.36
N MET A 93 7.14 4.68 -3.32
CA MET A 93 8.12 4.41 -4.37
C MET A 93 7.62 4.97 -5.72
N PHE A 94 8.55 5.52 -6.47
CA PHE A 94 8.31 6.04 -7.82
C PHE A 94 8.99 5.16 -8.86
N ALA A 95 8.66 5.34 -10.14
CA ALA A 95 9.20 4.54 -11.25
C ALA A 95 10.74 4.40 -11.23
N LYS A 96 11.45 5.43 -10.77
CA LYS A 96 12.92 5.44 -10.66
C LYS A 96 13.47 4.49 -9.60
N ASN A 97 12.63 4.05 -8.66
CA ASN A 97 12.99 3.10 -7.60
C ASN A 97 12.65 1.65 -7.99
N ILE A 98 11.96 1.45 -9.10
CA ILE A 98 11.34 0.19 -9.53
C ILE A 98 12.01 -0.27 -10.82
N ASN A 99 12.80 -1.36 -10.75
CA ASN A 99 13.59 -1.83 -11.89
C ASN A 99 13.21 -3.25 -12.33
N THR A 100 13.19 -4.22 -11.42
CA THR A 100 12.77 -5.61 -11.67
C THR A 100 11.90 -6.11 -10.52
N PRO A 101 11.08 -7.15 -10.70
CA PRO A 101 10.28 -7.73 -9.62
C PRO A 101 11.11 -8.08 -8.38
N ASP A 102 12.21 -8.81 -8.57
CA ASP A 102 13.06 -9.24 -7.45
C ASP A 102 13.70 -8.06 -6.71
N GLN A 103 14.21 -7.06 -7.46
CA GLN A 103 14.77 -5.85 -6.86
C GLN A 103 13.70 -5.09 -6.06
N THR A 104 12.52 -4.89 -6.65
CA THR A 104 11.42 -4.17 -6.00
C THR A 104 10.96 -4.89 -4.75
N LYS A 105 10.72 -6.21 -4.84
CA LYS A 105 10.32 -7.02 -3.69
C LYS A 105 11.36 -7.00 -2.59
N LYS A 106 12.64 -7.15 -2.92
CA LYS A 106 13.73 -7.06 -1.95
C LYS A 106 13.74 -5.70 -1.25
N MET A 107 13.58 -4.61 -2.00
CA MET A 107 13.58 -3.26 -1.44
C MET A 107 12.40 -3.02 -0.51
N THR A 108 11.19 -3.45 -0.88
CA THR A 108 10.01 -3.35 -0.01
C THR A 108 10.18 -4.17 1.27
N ASP A 109 10.72 -5.38 1.19
CA ASP A 109 10.97 -6.22 2.37
C ASP A 109 12.03 -5.61 3.30
N GLU A 110 13.14 -5.10 2.75
CA GLU A 110 14.19 -4.48 3.55
C GLU A 110 13.74 -3.18 4.24
N LEU A 111 12.86 -2.39 3.60
CA LEU A 111 12.24 -1.22 4.23
C LEU A 111 11.29 -1.62 5.36
N GLN A 112 10.46 -2.65 5.15
CA GLN A 112 9.59 -3.20 6.19
C GLN A 112 10.40 -3.72 7.38
N ASP A 113 11.48 -4.45 7.12
CA ASP A 113 12.35 -4.99 8.19
C ASP A 113 13.10 -3.88 8.95
N ALA A 114 13.34 -2.74 8.33
CA ALA A 114 13.99 -1.59 8.96
C ALA A 114 13.06 -0.79 9.88
N SER A 115 11.75 -0.94 9.74
CA SER A 115 10.75 -0.21 10.53
C SER A 115 10.23 -1.04 11.70
N TYR A 116 10.10 -0.40 12.86
CA TYR A 116 9.49 -1.04 14.05
C TYR A 116 7.98 -1.22 13.89
N ILE A 117 7.31 -0.24 13.31
CA ILE A 117 5.88 -0.30 12.98
C ILE A 117 5.78 -0.60 11.48
N PRO A 118 4.94 -1.57 11.05
CA PRO A 118 4.79 -1.89 9.64
C PRO A 118 4.43 -0.66 8.81
N LEU A 119 5.13 -0.49 7.68
CA LEU A 119 4.95 0.65 6.79
C LEU A 119 3.79 0.45 5.82
N PHE A 120 3.10 1.52 5.49
CA PHE A 120 2.42 1.58 4.21
C PHE A 120 3.46 1.70 3.09
N MET A 121 3.58 0.63 2.29
CA MET A 121 4.41 0.63 1.09
C MET A 121 3.54 1.04 -0.08
N ALA A 122 3.68 2.29 -0.51
CA ALA A 122 2.78 2.92 -1.47
C ALA A 122 3.40 3.09 -2.85
N VAL A 123 2.53 3.13 -3.85
CA VAL A 123 2.86 3.44 -5.25
C VAL A 123 1.67 4.11 -5.93
N ASP A 124 1.91 4.89 -6.99
CA ASP A 124 0.88 5.42 -7.88
C ASP A 124 0.75 4.51 -9.11
N GLU A 125 -0.16 3.57 -9.11
CA GLU A 125 -0.42 2.70 -10.25
C GLU A 125 -1.87 2.91 -10.72
N GLU A 126 -2.10 4.04 -11.42
CA GLU A 126 -3.43 4.40 -11.94
C GLU A 126 -3.75 3.68 -13.26
N GLY A 127 -2.73 3.41 -14.04
CA GLY A 127 -2.78 3.10 -15.45
C GLY A 127 -2.55 4.35 -16.33
N GLY A 128 -2.53 4.17 -17.66
CA GLY A 128 -2.25 5.27 -18.57
C GLY A 128 -0.89 5.93 -18.31
N GLN A 129 -0.90 7.26 -18.20
CA GLN A 129 0.33 8.05 -18.00
C GLN A 129 0.89 7.96 -16.56
N VAL A 130 0.06 7.60 -15.59
CA VAL A 130 0.48 7.44 -14.18
C VAL A 130 0.52 5.96 -13.84
N SER A 131 1.57 5.31 -14.30
CA SER A 131 1.84 3.90 -14.06
C SER A 131 3.32 3.75 -13.70
N ARG A 132 3.61 3.49 -12.43
CA ARG A 132 4.98 3.46 -11.92
C ARG A 132 5.62 2.09 -12.07
N VAL A 133 4.80 1.06 -12.10
CA VAL A 133 5.22 -0.35 -12.18
C VAL A 133 5.01 -0.90 -13.58
N ALA A 134 3.79 -0.89 -14.10
CA ALA A 134 3.45 -1.51 -15.38
C ALA A 134 4.04 -0.79 -16.60
N SER A 135 4.43 0.49 -16.46
CA SER A 135 5.17 1.21 -17.53
C SER A 135 6.59 0.68 -17.77
N ASN A 136 7.14 -0.07 -16.81
CA ASN A 136 8.46 -0.71 -16.96
C ASN A 136 8.26 -2.15 -17.48
N PRO A 137 8.66 -2.46 -18.72
CA PRO A 137 8.42 -3.78 -19.32
C PRO A 137 9.13 -4.94 -18.58
N LYS A 138 10.19 -4.64 -17.80
CA LYS A 138 10.88 -5.65 -16.98
C LYS A 138 10.01 -6.16 -15.83
N MET A 139 9.02 -5.39 -15.41
CA MET A 139 8.14 -5.75 -14.29
C MET A 139 7.12 -6.82 -14.67
N LYS A 140 6.83 -6.99 -15.96
CA LYS A 140 5.85 -7.97 -16.48
C LYS A 140 4.46 -7.84 -15.81
N MET A 141 4.14 -6.65 -15.32
CA MET A 141 2.84 -6.34 -14.74
C MET A 141 1.83 -6.01 -15.83
N THR A 142 0.57 -6.30 -15.60
CA THR A 142 -0.53 -5.99 -16.51
C THR A 142 -0.71 -4.48 -16.66
N ALA A 143 -0.45 -3.94 -17.85
CA ALA A 143 -0.68 -2.52 -18.15
C ALA A 143 -2.16 -2.26 -18.45
N TYR A 144 -2.68 -1.16 -17.93
CA TYR A 144 -4.05 -0.69 -18.18
C TYR A 144 -4.02 0.65 -18.90
N PRO A 145 -5.02 0.93 -19.75
CA PRO A 145 -5.15 2.22 -20.41
C PRO A 145 -5.49 3.33 -19.42
N SER A 146 -5.63 4.57 -19.90
CA SER A 146 -6.05 5.70 -19.06
C SER A 146 -7.41 5.44 -18.40
N ALA A 147 -7.65 6.09 -17.24
CA ALA A 147 -8.92 5.97 -16.54
C ALA A 147 -10.11 6.38 -17.44
N GLN A 148 -9.94 7.39 -18.29
CA GLN A 148 -10.95 7.82 -19.25
C GLN A 148 -11.31 6.71 -20.25
N GLU A 149 -10.31 6.00 -20.76
CA GLU A 149 -10.53 4.88 -21.67
C GLU A 149 -11.21 3.70 -20.95
N VAL A 150 -10.79 3.39 -19.72
CA VAL A 150 -11.47 2.39 -18.88
C VAL A 150 -12.93 2.78 -18.66
N GLY A 151 -13.19 4.03 -18.27
CA GLY A 151 -14.54 4.53 -18.05
C GLY A 151 -15.42 4.47 -19.29
N ARG A 152 -14.83 4.61 -20.48
CA ARG A 152 -15.54 4.56 -21.77
C ARG A 152 -15.84 3.14 -22.24
N THR A 153 -14.91 2.19 -22.04
CA THR A 153 -14.92 0.89 -22.74
C THR A 153 -15.11 -0.32 -21.83
N TYR A 154 -14.83 -0.21 -20.52
CA TYR A 154 -14.93 -1.36 -19.61
C TYR A 154 -16.34 -1.46 -19.02
N ASN A 155 -16.80 -2.71 -18.88
CA ASN A 155 -17.97 -3.05 -18.09
C ASN A 155 -17.56 -3.43 -16.65
N ASP A 156 -18.53 -3.57 -15.75
CA ASP A 156 -18.28 -3.85 -14.33
C ASP A 156 -17.42 -5.10 -14.09
N LYS A 157 -17.59 -6.15 -14.92
CA LYS A 157 -16.78 -7.37 -14.85
C LYS A 157 -15.31 -7.09 -15.15
N LYS A 158 -15.02 -6.30 -16.20
CA LYS A 158 -13.65 -5.92 -16.57
C LYS A 158 -13.04 -5.01 -15.50
N ILE A 159 -13.82 -4.09 -14.93
CA ILE A 159 -13.38 -3.18 -13.86
C ILE A 159 -13.05 -3.99 -12.59
N ALA A 160 -13.91 -4.93 -12.20
CA ALA A 160 -13.65 -5.81 -11.06
C ALA A 160 -12.38 -6.67 -11.28
N GLN A 161 -12.18 -7.20 -12.49
CA GLN A 161 -10.99 -7.97 -12.83
C GLN A 161 -9.73 -7.09 -12.81
N MET A 162 -9.80 -5.84 -13.29
CA MET A 162 -8.70 -4.88 -13.22
C MET A 162 -8.26 -4.68 -11.77
N GLY A 163 -9.20 -4.33 -10.86
CA GLY A 163 -8.88 -4.12 -9.45
C GLY A 163 -8.27 -5.37 -8.78
N LYS A 164 -8.81 -6.56 -9.10
CA LYS A 164 -8.29 -7.83 -8.59
C LYS A 164 -6.86 -8.10 -9.09
N THR A 165 -6.61 -7.96 -10.40
CA THR A 165 -5.31 -8.26 -11.01
C THR A 165 -4.25 -7.28 -10.51
N GLN A 166 -4.53 -5.97 -10.59
CA GLN A 166 -3.63 -4.92 -10.15
C GLN A 166 -3.28 -5.07 -8.66
N GLY A 167 -4.30 -5.32 -7.82
CA GLY A 167 -4.07 -5.52 -6.39
C GLY A 167 -3.19 -6.76 -6.10
N LYS A 168 -3.43 -7.88 -6.80
CA LYS A 168 -2.62 -9.09 -6.65
C LYS A 168 -1.16 -8.84 -7.06
N GLU A 169 -0.95 -8.25 -8.24
CA GLU A 169 0.39 -8.01 -8.80
C GLU A 169 1.19 -7.02 -7.92
N LEU A 170 0.56 -5.95 -7.41
CA LEU A 170 1.19 -5.02 -6.48
C LEU A 170 1.57 -5.70 -5.16
N LYS A 171 0.71 -6.56 -4.63
CA LYS A 171 0.99 -7.30 -3.40
C LYS A 171 2.19 -8.24 -3.55
N GLU A 172 2.33 -8.91 -4.69
CA GLU A 172 3.46 -9.79 -4.98
C GLU A 172 4.81 -9.04 -4.96
N LEU A 173 4.78 -7.74 -5.26
CA LEU A 173 5.94 -6.86 -5.18
C LEU A 173 6.19 -6.26 -3.77
N GLY A 174 5.33 -6.59 -2.79
CA GLY A 174 5.44 -6.12 -1.41
C GLY A 174 4.77 -4.77 -1.15
N PHE A 175 4.06 -4.18 -2.11
CA PHE A 175 3.18 -3.04 -1.86
C PHE A 175 1.94 -3.47 -1.07
N ASN A 176 1.42 -2.56 -0.24
CA ASN A 176 0.17 -2.72 0.50
C ASN A 176 -0.75 -1.50 0.38
N MET A 177 -0.34 -0.49 -0.42
CA MET A 177 -1.14 0.68 -0.73
C MET A 177 -0.93 1.10 -2.18
N ASN A 178 -2.03 1.39 -2.88
CA ASN A 178 -2.03 2.04 -4.18
C ASN A 178 -2.73 3.40 -4.04
N LEU A 179 -2.05 4.49 -4.35
CA LEU A 179 -2.63 5.84 -4.34
C LEU A 179 -3.45 6.08 -5.62
N ALA A 180 -4.30 5.13 -5.92
CA ALA A 180 -5.23 5.06 -7.03
C ALA A 180 -6.47 4.23 -6.63
N PRO A 181 -7.61 4.39 -7.30
CA PRO A 181 -7.85 5.23 -8.48
C PRO A 181 -8.08 6.70 -8.15
N VAL A 182 -7.89 7.58 -9.15
CA VAL A 182 -8.30 8.99 -9.09
C VAL A 182 -9.83 9.08 -9.04
N ALA A 183 -10.35 9.75 -8.01
CA ALA A 183 -11.80 9.86 -7.75
C ALA A 183 -12.44 11.12 -8.37
N ASP A 184 -11.66 11.94 -9.04
CA ASP A 184 -12.14 13.18 -9.65
C ASP A 184 -13.10 12.93 -10.78
N VAL A 185 -14.20 13.69 -10.80
CA VAL A 185 -15.13 13.79 -11.91
C VAL A 185 -14.67 14.94 -12.81
N LEU A 186 -14.46 14.70 -14.09
CA LEU A 186 -13.98 15.73 -15.03
C LEU A 186 -15.11 16.72 -15.38
N THR A 187 -15.38 17.65 -14.46
CA THR A 187 -16.41 18.70 -14.62
C THR A 187 -15.91 19.88 -15.45
N ASN A 188 -14.61 20.13 -15.47
CA ASN A 188 -13.97 21.17 -16.27
C ASN A 188 -13.06 20.55 -17.34
N LYS A 189 -13.43 20.68 -18.61
CA LYS A 189 -12.67 20.17 -19.74
C LYS A 189 -11.26 20.77 -19.90
N ASN A 190 -11.04 21.96 -19.30
CA ASN A 190 -9.74 22.63 -19.31
C ASN A 190 -8.82 22.17 -18.18
N ASN A 191 -9.25 21.25 -17.32
CA ASN A 191 -8.39 20.68 -16.29
C ASN A 191 -7.47 19.62 -16.93
N THR A 192 -6.29 20.05 -17.33
CA THR A 192 -5.26 19.20 -17.96
C THR A 192 -4.51 18.34 -16.97
N GLU A 193 -4.48 18.71 -15.68
CA GLU A 193 -3.79 17.94 -14.64
C GLU A 193 -4.51 16.61 -14.35
N ILE A 194 -5.83 16.62 -14.29
CA ILE A 194 -6.63 15.42 -14.16
C ILE A 194 -6.84 14.78 -15.54
N GLY A 195 -7.43 15.52 -16.48
CA GLY A 195 -7.57 15.09 -17.86
C GLY A 195 -8.08 13.65 -18.00
N ASP A 196 -7.31 12.82 -18.68
CA ASP A 196 -7.60 11.40 -18.94
C ASP A 196 -7.38 10.47 -17.73
N ARG A 197 -6.92 11.00 -16.60
CA ARG A 197 -6.86 10.29 -15.33
C ARG A 197 -8.23 10.15 -14.66
N SER A 198 -9.24 10.91 -15.08
CA SER A 198 -10.63 10.75 -14.64
C SER A 198 -11.36 9.68 -15.46
N PHE A 199 -12.21 8.88 -14.80
CA PHE A 199 -13.08 7.89 -15.45
C PHE A 199 -14.24 8.51 -16.27
N GLY A 200 -14.41 9.84 -16.23
CA GLY A 200 -15.39 10.57 -17.02
C GLY A 200 -16.04 11.74 -16.32
N THR A 201 -17.15 12.20 -16.91
CA THR A 201 -17.88 13.41 -16.50
C THR A 201 -19.16 13.12 -15.70
N ASP A 202 -19.61 11.87 -15.66
CA ASP A 202 -20.78 11.43 -14.91
C ASP A 202 -20.38 10.94 -13.51
N SER A 203 -20.77 11.67 -12.48
CA SER A 203 -20.38 11.39 -11.10
C SER A 203 -20.87 10.02 -10.59
N LYS A 204 -22.05 9.57 -11.01
CA LYS A 204 -22.61 8.27 -10.60
C LYS A 204 -21.80 7.14 -11.24
N LYS A 205 -21.49 7.27 -12.52
CA LYS A 205 -20.66 6.30 -13.23
C LYS A 205 -19.24 6.23 -12.64
N VAL A 206 -18.62 7.38 -12.39
CA VAL A 206 -17.29 7.46 -11.77
C VAL A 206 -17.31 6.79 -10.39
N ALA A 207 -18.27 7.12 -9.53
CA ALA A 207 -18.40 6.53 -8.20
C ALA A 207 -18.58 5.01 -8.23
N ASN A 208 -19.35 4.48 -9.19
CA ASN A 208 -19.55 3.03 -9.36
C ASN A 208 -18.25 2.31 -9.78
N ILE A 209 -17.52 2.89 -10.73
CA ILE A 209 -16.22 2.38 -11.19
C ILE A 209 -15.23 2.32 -10.02
N ILE A 210 -15.07 3.45 -9.30
CA ILE A 210 -14.14 3.55 -8.16
C ILE A 210 -14.50 2.56 -7.07
N THR A 211 -15.77 2.48 -6.70
CA THR A 211 -16.25 1.52 -5.69
C THR A 211 -15.88 0.09 -6.09
N THR A 212 -16.05 -0.25 -7.35
CA THR A 212 -15.74 -1.60 -7.86
C THR A 212 -14.24 -1.86 -7.85
N LEU A 213 -13.41 -0.92 -8.30
CA LEU A 213 -11.95 -1.05 -8.30
C LEU A 213 -11.42 -1.20 -6.87
N VAL A 214 -11.75 -0.24 -5.99
CA VAL A 214 -11.29 -0.22 -4.59
C VAL A 214 -11.67 -1.49 -3.85
N LYS A 215 -12.94 -1.92 -3.91
CA LYS A 215 -13.38 -3.18 -3.28
C LYS A 215 -12.59 -4.40 -3.75
N ASN A 216 -12.22 -4.47 -5.03
CA ASN A 216 -11.49 -5.62 -5.56
C ASN A 216 -9.98 -5.55 -5.27
N MET A 217 -9.37 -4.36 -5.18
CA MET A 217 -8.01 -4.18 -4.67
C MET A 217 -7.91 -4.50 -3.18
N GLN A 218 -8.85 -4.03 -2.36
CA GLN A 218 -8.86 -4.29 -0.92
C GLN A 218 -9.01 -5.78 -0.60
N LYS A 219 -9.76 -6.56 -1.40
CA LYS A 219 -9.79 -8.03 -1.30
C LYS A 219 -8.43 -8.69 -1.54
N GLN A 220 -7.49 -8.00 -2.17
CA GLN A 220 -6.11 -8.44 -2.34
C GLN A 220 -5.19 -7.85 -1.24
N GLN A 221 -5.75 -7.22 -0.21
CA GLN A 221 -5.03 -6.56 0.90
C GLN A 221 -4.18 -5.37 0.43
N ILE A 222 -4.64 -4.65 -0.56
CA ILE A 222 -4.10 -3.36 -0.99
C ILE A 222 -5.08 -2.26 -0.56
N SER A 223 -4.61 -1.34 0.28
CA SER A 223 -5.33 -0.09 0.55
C SER A 223 -5.35 0.76 -0.72
N ALA A 224 -6.53 1.33 -1.04
CA ALA A 224 -6.74 2.13 -2.26
C ALA A 224 -7.78 3.23 -1.97
#